data_d3db0eae604b9065e00215c11367aa9f
#
_entry.id   d3db0eae604b9065e00215c11367aa9f
#
_cell.length_a   1.000
_cell.length_b   1.000
_cell.length_c   1.000
_cell.angle_alpha   90.00
_cell.angle_beta   90.00
_cell.angle_gamma   90.00
#
_symmetry.space_group_name_H-M   'P 1'
#
loop_
_entity.id
_entity.type
_entity.pdbx_description
1 polymer ?
#
loop_
_entity_poly.entity_id
_entity_poly.type
_entity_poly.pdbx_seq_one_letter_code
_entity_poly.pdbx_strand_id
1 'polypeptide(L)'
;KDVILGMLPYLNNAQNEKLQEVLRYTLAKYEVTGNQNKEKYSEQNYIELFISAKRIEGCSEKSLKYYKATIEAMLDELQKDVKHIVTDDIRGYLTEYQEKKKSSKVTIDNIRRILSSFFSWLEDEDYILKSPVRRIHRVKTGTNIKETYSDEVLELMRDNCTELRDLAIIDMLASTGMRV
;
A
#
# COMPACT_ATOMS: atom_id res chain seq x y z
N LYS A 1 18.50 -14.91 13.14
CA LYS A 1 17.87 -13.57 13.18
C LYS A 1 16.64 -13.60 14.06
N ASP A 2 15.72 -14.54 13.87
CA ASP A 2 14.41 -14.61 14.56
C ASP A 2 14.54 -14.74 16.08
N VAL A 3 15.49 -15.54 16.58
CA VAL A 3 15.76 -15.65 18.01
C VAL A 3 16.23 -14.30 18.62
N ILE A 4 17.11 -13.58 17.93
CA ILE A 4 17.61 -12.28 18.39
C ILE A 4 16.47 -11.25 18.41
N LEU A 5 15.64 -11.24 17.37
CA LEU A 5 14.50 -10.34 17.25
C LEU A 5 13.43 -10.62 18.32
N GLY A 6 13.13 -11.90 18.58
CA GLY A 6 12.18 -12.30 19.62
C GLY A 6 12.66 -12.00 21.05
N MET A 7 13.97 -11.87 21.25
CA MET A 7 14.56 -11.57 22.55
C MET A 7 14.80 -10.07 22.80
N LEU A 8 14.73 -9.22 21.76
CA LEU A 8 14.95 -7.77 21.88
C LEU A 8 14.12 -7.07 22.97
N PRO A 9 12.82 -7.38 23.17
CA PRO A 9 12.03 -6.75 24.23
C PRO A 9 12.49 -7.08 25.64
N TYR A 10 13.24 -8.17 25.82
CA TYR A 10 13.62 -8.73 27.12
C TYR A 10 15.09 -8.52 27.48
N LEU A 11 15.90 -8.01 26.53
CA LEU A 11 17.35 -7.88 26.71
C LEU A 11 17.79 -6.42 26.57
N ASN A 12 18.74 -6.02 27.42
CA ASN A 12 19.48 -4.78 27.20
C ASN A 12 20.57 -4.98 26.11
N ASN A 13 21.19 -3.87 25.68
CA ASN A 13 22.17 -3.90 24.58
C ASN A 13 23.34 -4.86 24.84
N ALA A 14 23.91 -4.87 26.06
CA ALA A 14 25.02 -5.75 26.42
C ALA A 14 24.63 -7.23 26.42
N GLN A 15 23.43 -7.54 26.90
CA GLN A 15 22.88 -8.89 26.87
C GLN A 15 22.58 -9.36 25.45
N ASN A 16 22.10 -8.46 24.58
CA ASN A 16 21.85 -8.76 23.18
C ASN A 16 23.17 -9.04 22.42
N GLU A 17 24.22 -8.26 22.65
CA GLU A 17 25.55 -8.53 22.08
C GLU A 17 26.07 -9.91 22.51
N LYS A 18 25.95 -10.24 23.80
CA LYS A 18 26.36 -11.54 24.31
C LYS A 18 25.55 -12.69 23.74
N LEU A 19 24.23 -12.51 23.59
CA LEU A 19 23.37 -13.50 22.93
C LEU A 19 23.80 -13.72 21.45
N GLN A 20 24.10 -12.66 20.72
CA GLN A 20 24.59 -12.76 19.34
C GLN A 20 25.91 -13.51 19.24
N GLU A 21 26.85 -13.22 20.14
CA GLU A 21 28.14 -13.92 20.22
C GLU A 21 27.96 -15.42 20.47
N VAL A 22 27.16 -15.78 21.48
CA VAL A 22 26.89 -17.18 21.86
C VAL A 22 26.19 -17.92 20.70
N LEU A 23 25.18 -17.33 20.07
CA LEU A 23 24.49 -17.94 18.94
C LEU A 23 25.45 -18.16 17.77
N ARG A 24 26.29 -17.18 17.45
CA ARG A 24 27.29 -17.30 16.37
C ARG A 24 28.26 -18.44 16.63
N TYR A 25 28.81 -18.51 17.85
CA TYR A 25 29.75 -19.54 18.23
C TYR A 25 29.12 -20.93 18.25
N THR A 26 27.90 -21.04 18.78
CA THR A 26 27.21 -22.33 18.93
C THR A 26 26.75 -22.86 17.56
N LEU A 27 26.14 -21.99 16.74
CA LEU A 27 25.62 -22.40 15.43
C LEU A 27 26.73 -22.61 14.39
N ALA A 28 27.93 -22.06 14.58
CA ALA A 28 29.06 -22.31 13.67
C ALA A 28 29.50 -23.79 13.67
N LYS A 29 29.11 -24.56 14.69
CA LYS A 29 29.41 -26.02 14.79
C LYS A 29 28.41 -26.93 14.11
N TYR A 30 27.29 -26.35 13.63
CA TYR A 30 26.19 -27.08 13.06
C TYR A 30 25.90 -26.59 11.64
N GLU A 31 25.66 -27.51 10.74
CA GLU A 31 25.09 -27.18 9.44
C GLU A 31 23.60 -26.93 9.65
N VAL A 32 23.21 -25.65 9.75
CA VAL A 32 21.82 -25.24 9.93
C VAL A 32 21.14 -25.29 8.57
N THR A 33 20.62 -26.44 8.20
CA THR A 33 19.71 -26.57 7.08
C THR A 33 18.35 -26.03 7.51
N GLY A 34 17.88 -24.99 6.82
CA GLY A 34 16.52 -24.51 7.02
C GLY A 34 15.53 -25.64 6.77
N ASN A 35 14.65 -25.91 7.74
CA ASN A 35 13.59 -26.89 7.56
C ASN A 35 12.76 -26.48 6.34
N GLN A 36 12.88 -27.22 5.24
CA GLN A 36 12.13 -26.97 4.01
C GLN A 36 10.63 -27.32 4.13
N ASN A 37 10.20 -27.77 5.30
CA ASN A 37 8.80 -27.70 5.71
C ASN A 37 8.45 -26.28 6.19
N LYS A 38 8.79 -25.27 5.40
CA LYS A 38 7.97 -24.07 5.37
C LYS A 38 6.60 -24.55 4.90
N GLU A 39 5.66 -24.72 5.85
CA GLU A 39 4.29 -24.48 5.50
C GLU A 39 4.34 -23.19 4.66
N LYS A 40 4.10 -23.33 3.38
CA LYS A 40 3.76 -22.23 2.50
C LYS A 40 2.46 -21.65 3.08
N TYR A 41 2.56 -20.84 4.11
CA TYR A 41 1.67 -19.71 4.22
C TYR A 41 2.00 -18.89 2.98
N SER A 42 1.33 -19.27 1.90
CA SER A 42 1.57 -18.68 0.60
C SER A 42 1.33 -17.19 0.78
N GLU A 43 2.10 -16.36 0.11
CA GLU A 43 1.91 -14.89 0.07
C GLU A 43 0.46 -14.53 -0.23
N GLN A 44 -0.25 -15.36 -0.99
CA GLN A 44 -1.68 -15.35 -1.21
C GLN A 44 -2.51 -15.42 0.08
N ASN A 45 -2.04 -16.10 1.13
CA ASN A 45 -2.79 -16.15 2.39
C ASN A 45 -2.81 -14.80 3.11
N TYR A 46 -1.69 -14.05 3.16
CA TYR A 46 -1.66 -12.72 3.78
C TYR A 46 -2.54 -11.70 3.05
N ILE A 47 -2.57 -11.77 1.71
CA ILE A 47 -3.43 -10.89 0.91
C ILE A 47 -4.90 -11.19 1.20
N GLU A 48 -5.31 -12.45 1.18
CA GLU A 48 -6.71 -12.85 1.42
C GLU A 48 -7.15 -12.49 2.85
N LEU A 49 -6.30 -12.69 3.85
CA LEU A 49 -6.57 -12.29 5.23
C LEU A 49 -6.74 -10.77 5.36
N PHE A 50 -5.84 -10.00 4.75
CA PHE A 50 -5.94 -8.54 4.71
C PHE A 50 -7.23 -8.06 4.02
N ILE A 51 -7.57 -8.64 2.86
CA ILE A 51 -8.79 -8.31 2.13
C ILE A 51 -10.02 -8.66 2.96
N SER A 52 -10.01 -9.78 3.67
CA SER A 52 -11.08 -10.17 4.60
C SER A 52 -11.25 -9.18 5.74
N ALA A 53 -10.14 -8.76 6.36
CA ALA A 53 -10.15 -7.73 7.41
C ALA A 53 -10.73 -6.41 6.88
N LYS A 54 -10.28 -5.94 5.71
CA LYS A 54 -10.78 -4.70 5.09
C LYS A 54 -12.26 -4.78 4.66
N ARG A 55 -12.74 -5.97 4.33
CA ARG A 55 -14.17 -6.20 4.06
C ARG A 55 -15.01 -6.01 5.31
N ILE A 56 -14.55 -6.52 6.45
CA ILE A 56 -15.23 -6.33 7.76
C ILE A 56 -15.23 -4.85 8.17
N GLU A 57 -14.15 -4.12 7.85
CA GLU A 57 -14.06 -2.66 8.05
C GLU A 57 -15.01 -1.85 7.15
N GLY A 58 -15.75 -2.49 6.23
CA GLY A 58 -16.74 -1.84 5.37
C GLY A 58 -16.18 -1.28 4.05
N CYS A 59 -14.99 -1.71 3.62
CA CYS A 59 -14.46 -1.32 2.32
C CYS A 59 -15.31 -1.89 1.18
N SER A 60 -15.53 -1.06 0.12
CA SER A 60 -16.28 -1.50 -1.06
C SER A 60 -15.53 -2.59 -1.84
N GLU A 61 -16.25 -3.51 -2.49
CA GLU A 61 -15.65 -4.58 -3.32
C GLU A 61 -14.75 -4.02 -4.44
N LYS A 62 -15.07 -2.85 -4.99
CA LYS A 62 -14.24 -2.15 -5.97
C LYS A 62 -12.88 -1.75 -5.37
N SER A 63 -12.88 -1.23 -4.15
CA SER A 63 -11.66 -0.86 -3.42
C SER A 63 -10.84 -2.09 -3.05
N LEU A 64 -11.48 -3.17 -2.61
CA LEU A 64 -10.82 -4.42 -2.25
C LEU A 64 -10.11 -5.05 -3.45
N LYS A 65 -10.76 -5.08 -4.63
CA LYS A 65 -10.13 -5.54 -5.88
C LYS A 65 -8.90 -4.72 -6.24
N TYR A 66 -8.99 -3.40 -6.07
CA TYR A 66 -7.86 -2.51 -6.34
C TYR A 66 -6.70 -2.72 -5.35
N TYR A 67 -7.01 -2.92 -4.08
CA TYR A 67 -6.00 -3.23 -3.04
C TYR A 67 -5.29 -4.54 -3.37
N LYS A 68 -6.05 -5.60 -3.63
CA LYS A 68 -5.51 -6.91 -4.00
C LYS A 68 -4.57 -6.81 -5.20
N ALA A 69 -5.04 -6.27 -6.31
CA ALA A 69 -4.25 -6.13 -7.53
C ALA A 69 -2.97 -5.29 -7.33
N THR A 70 -3.03 -4.24 -6.49
CA THR A 70 -1.86 -3.39 -6.20
C THR A 70 -0.81 -4.14 -5.38
N ILE A 71 -1.23 -4.94 -4.39
CA ILE A 71 -0.32 -5.71 -3.54
C ILE A 71 0.30 -6.87 -4.34
N GLU A 72 -0.52 -7.60 -5.11
CA GLU A 72 -0.05 -8.67 -5.99
C GLU A 72 1.00 -8.16 -6.97
N ALA A 73 0.74 -7.04 -7.65
CA ALA A 73 1.68 -6.44 -8.60
C ALA A 73 3.03 -6.07 -7.96
N MET A 74 3.02 -5.60 -6.71
CA MET A 74 4.24 -5.29 -5.96
C MET A 74 5.01 -6.57 -5.61
N LEU A 75 4.34 -7.61 -5.14
CA LEU A 75 4.97 -8.88 -4.78
C LEU A 75 5.54 -9.58 -6.00
N ASP A 76 4.81 -9.57 -7.12
CA ASP A 76 5.26 -10.13 -8.39
C ASP A 76 6.50 -9.42 -8.95
N GLU A 77 6.61 -8.09 -8.79
CA GLU A 77 7.78 -7.33 -9.25
C GLU A 77 8.99 -7.56 -8.32
N LEU A 78 8.77 -7.60 -7.01
CA LEU A 78 9.87 -7.75 -6.04
C LEU A 78 10.37 -9.18 -5.92
N GLN A 79 9.55 -10.19 -6.20
CA GLN A 79 9.86 -11.63 -6.06
C GLN A 79 10.49 -11.98 -4.69
N LYS A 80 10.04 -11.29 -3.63
CA LYS A 80 10.52 -11.45 -2.25
C LYS A 80 9.39 -11.84 -1.33
N ASP A 81 9.66 -12.72 -0.36
CA ASP A 81 8.74 -12.98 0.74
C ASP A 81 8.43 -11.68 1.50
N VAL A 82 7.17 -11.45 1.82
CA VAL A 82 6.64 -10.28 2.54
C VAL A 82 7.46 -9.93 3.78
N LYS A 83 7.95 -10.95 4.52
CA LYS A 83 8.77 -10.78 5.72
C LYS A 83 10.19 -10.25 5.46
N HIS A 84 10.66 -10.35 4.23
CA HIS A 84 12.01 -9.95 3.83
C HIS A 84 12.03 -8.63 3.04
N ILE A 85 10.87 -8.04 2.78
CA ILE A 85 10.76 -6.75 2.11
C ILE A 85 11.24 -5.65 3.05
N VAL A 86 12.18 -4.83 2.55
CA VAL A 86 12.72 -3.68 3.28
C VAL A 86 12.29 -2.36 2.64
N THR A 87 12.50 -1.26 3.36
CA THR A 87 12.06 0.09 2.91
C THR A 87 12.62 0.46 1.53
N ASP A 88 13.85 0.05 1.23
CA ASP A 88 14.49 0.40 -0.04
C ASP A 88 13.92 -0.41 -1.22
N ASP A 89 13.44 -1.63 -0.99
CA ASP A 89 12.71 -2.40 -2.00
C ASP A 89 11.43 -1.65 -2.44
N ILE A 90 10.67 -1.16 -1.46
CA ILE A 90 9.44 -0.40 -1.74
C ILE A 90 9.75 0.93 -2.44
N ARG A 91 10.82 1.63 -2.06
CA ARG A 91 11.25 2.85 -2.76
C ARG A 91 11.64 2.57 -4.21
N GLY A 92 12.43 1.52 -4.42
CA GLY A 92 12.81 1.06 -5.76
C GLY A 92 11.56 0.76 -6.60
N TYR A 93 10.66 -0.06 -6.09
CA TYR A 93 9.40 -0.41 -6.75
C TYR A 93 8.58 0.83 -7.16
N LEU A 94 8.38 1.79 -6.25
CA LEU A 94 7.59 3.00 -6.55
C LEU A 94 8.28 3.88 -7.61
N THR A 95 9.60 3.97 -7.60
CA THR A 95 10.38 4.72 -8.59
C THR A 95 10.29 4.06 -9.96
N GLU A 96 10.56 2.75 -10.04
CA GLU A 96 10.46 1.99 -11.29
C GLU A 96 9.04 1.98 -11.86
N TYR A 97 8.03 1.84 -11.00
CA TYR A 97 6.63 1.91 -11.42
C TYR A 97 6.30 3.27 -12.04
N GLN A 98 6.80 4.37 -11.43
CA GLN A 98 6.59 5.71 -11.97
C GLN A 98 7.24 5.88 -13.35
N GLU A 99 8.46 5.40 -13.52
CA GLU A 99 9.20 5.51 -14.77
C GLU A 99 8.60 4.61 -15.87
N LYS A 100 8.40 3.33 -15.59
CA LYS A 100 7.87 2.35 -16.55
C LYS A 100 6.45 2.71 -17.03
N LYS A 101 5.58 3.13 -16.12
CA LYS A 101 4.16 3.43 -16.42
C LYS A 101 3.90 4.92 -16.69
N LYS A 102 4.91 5.78 -16.59
CA LYS A 102 4.77 7.26 -16.67
C LYS A 102 3.62 7.78 -15.78
N SER A 103 3.49 7.17 -14.60
CA SER A 103 2.36 7.40 -13.70
C SER A 103 2.44 8.75 -13.00
N SER A 104 1.29 9.36 -12.73
CA SER A 104 1.23 10.61 -11.99
C SER A 104 1.69 10.44 -10.53
N LYS A 105 2.16 11.52 -9.92
CA LYS A 105 2.49 11.55 -8.48
C LYS A 105 1.32 11.14 -7.59
N VAL A 106 0.09 11.45 -8.02
CA VAL A 106 -1.15 11.05 -7.33
C VAL A 106 -1.31 9.53 -7.33
N THR A 107 -1.05 8.89 -8.47
CA THR A 107 -1.09 7.42 -8.60
C THR A 107 -0.06 6.76 -7.68
N ILE A 108 1.16 7.27 -7.65
CA ILE A 108 2.23 6.77 -6.79
C ILE A 108 1.85 6.92 -5.30
N ASP A 109 1.28 8.06 -4.89
CA ASP A 109 0.83 8.23 -3.50
C ASP A 109 -0.33 7.29 -3.15
N ASN A 110 -1.22 7.00 -4.08
CA ASN A 110 -2.29 6.02 -3.86
C ASN A 110 -1.73 4.61 -3.67
N ILE A 111 -0.79 4.17 -4.52
CA ILE A 111 -0.10 2.88 -4.36
C ILE A 111 0.61 2.84 -2.99
N ARG A 112 1.39 3.86 -2.66
CA ARG A 112 2.07 3.97 -1.36
C ARG A 112 1.08 3.83 -0.19
N ARG A 113 -0.09 4.48 -0.26
CA ARG A 113 -1.13 4.39 0.79
C ARG A 113 -1.68 2.99 0.95
N ILE A 114 -1.92 2.28 -0.15
CA ILE A 114 -2.38 0.89 -0.12
C ILE A 114 -1.31 -0.01 0.51
N LEU A 115 -0.06 0.11 0.06
CA LEU A 115 1.05 -0.66 0.63
C LEU A 115 1.26 -0.32 2.12
N SER A 116 1.12 0.96 2.51
CA SER A 116 1.18 1.37 3.91
C SER A 116 0.08 0.71 4.74
N SER A 117 -1.15 0.65 4.23
CA SER A 117 -2.27 -0.03 4.91
C SER A 117 -2.01 -1.53 5.07
N PHE A 118 -1.50 -2.19 4.03
CA PHE A 118 -1.19 -3.62 4.06
C PHE A 118 -0.07 -3.95 5.06
N PHE A 119 1.06 -3.26 4.98
CA PHE A 119 2.19 -3.52 5.87
C PHE A 119 1.94 -3.06 7.32
N SER A 120 1.09 -2.04 7.54
CA SER A 120 0.69 -1.69 8.91
C SER A 120 -0.21 -2.76 9.50
N TRP A 121 -1.15 -3.29 8.72
CA TRP A 121 -1.98 -4.41 9.16
C TRP A 121 -1.12 -5.66 9.49
N LEU A 122 -0.09 -5.97 8.68
CA LEU A 122 0.84 -7.07 8.98
C LEU A 122 1.66 -6.83 10.26
N GLU A 123 2.00 -5.57 10.56
CA GLU A 123 2.66 -5.18 11.81
C GLU A 123 1.71 -5.32 13.00
N ASP A 124 0.45 -4.89 12.85
CA ASP A 124 -0.59 -4.95 13.90
C ASP A 124 -0.99 -6.40 14.23
N GLU A 125 -0.92 -7.32 13.26
CA GLU A 125 -1.19 -8.76 13.44
C GLU A 125 0.08 -9.58 13.77
N ASP A 126 1.18 -8.92 14.11
CA ASP A 126 2.46 -9.56 14.47
C ASP A 126 3.08 -10.48 13.40
N TYR A 127 2.64 -10.37 12.12
CA TYR A 127 3.25 -11.10 11.02
C TYR A 127 4.63 -10.58 10.64
N ILE A 128 4.84 -9.27 10.84
CA ILE A 128 6.12 -8.58 10.67
C ILE A 128 6.40 -7.68 11.88
N LEU A 129 7.67 -7.48 12.21
CA LEU A 129 8.05 -6.63 13.36
C LEU A 129 7.85 -5.15 13.12
N LYS A 130 8.00 -4.70 11.88
CA LYS A 130 7.94 -3.29 11.52
C LYS A 130 7.61 -3.10 10.05
N SER A 131 6.64 -2.24 9.78
CA SER A 131 6.25 -1.89 8.42
C SER A 131 7.41 -1.22 7.65
N PRO A 132 7.81 -1.77 6.49
CA PRO A 132 8.85 -1.16 5.65
C PRO A 132 8.39 0.16 5.01
N VAL A 133 7.07 0.42 4.94
CA VAL A 133 6.51 1.64 4.36
C VAL A 133 6.49 2.80 5.36
N ARG A 134 6.66 2.56 6.65
CA ARG A 134 6.57 3.57 7.71
C ARG A 134 7.48 4.79 7.50
N ARG A 135 8.65 4.60 6.86
CA ARG A 135 9.62 5.67 6.56
C ARG A 135 9.42 6.31 5.19
N ILE A 136 8.37 5.92 4.46
CA ILE A 136 8.06 6.48 3.14
C ILE A 136 6.94 7.49 3.31
N HIS A 137 7.30 8.78 3.30
CA HIS A 137 6.37 9.86 3.49
C HIS A 137 5.46 10.08 2.27
N ARG A 138 4.39 10.82 2.49
CA ARG A 138 3.45 11.21 1.44
C ARG A 138 4.16 11.91 0.29
N VAL A 139 3.82 11.52 -0.94
CA VAL A 139 4.31 12.20 -2.14
C VAL A 139 3.62 13.56 -2.25
N LYS A 140 4.40 14.64 -2.33
CA LYS A 140 3.86 15.98 -2.55
C LYS A 140 3.29 16.08 -3.96
N THR A 141 1.97 16.22 -4.04
CA THR A 141 1.26 16.48 -5.30
C THR A 141 0.92 17.95 -5.36
N GLY A 142 1.15 18.60 -6.50
CA GLY A 142 0.67 19.97 -6.71
C GLY A 142 -0.85 20.01 -6.66
N THR A 143 -1.40 21.11 -6.16
CA THR A 143 -2.84 21.38 -6.24
C THR A 143 -3.13 21.96 -7.62
N ASN A 144 -3.70 21.17 -8.53
CA ASN A 144 -4.24 21.71 -9.77
C ASN A 144 -5.63 22.24 -9.49
N ILE A 145 -5.78 23.54 -9.56
CA ILE A 145 -7.09 24.20 -9.57
C ILE A 145 -7.69 23.86 -10.94
N LYS A 146 -8.79 23.12 -10.95
CA LYS A 146 -9.54 22.88 -12.18
C LYS A 146 -10.28 24.15 -12.52
N GLU A 147 -10.17 24.57 -13.79
CA GLU A 147 -11.01 25.65 -14.32
C GLU A 147 -12.47 25.25 -14.17
N THR A 148 -13.26 26.16 -13.66
CA THR A 148 -14.72 26.05 -13.59
C THR A 148 -15.34 26.85 -14.73
N TYR A 149 -16.50 26.44 -15.18
CA TYR A 149 -17.27 27.24 -16.14
C TYR A 149 -17.64 28.57 -15.51
N SER A 150 -17.47 29.66 -16.26
CA SER A 150 -17.99 30.98 -15.84
C SER A 150 -19.52 31.04 -16.05
N ASP A 151 -20.16 32.01 -15.41
CA ASP A 151 -21.60 32.19 -15.51
C ASP A 151 -22.04 32.43 -16.99
N GLU A 152 -21.22 33.18 -17.76
CA GLU A 152 -21.47 33.41 -19.18
C GLU A 152 -21.43 32.11 -20.01
N VAL A 153 -20.49 31.21 -19.67
CA VAL A 153 -20.40 29.91 -20.36
C VAL A 153 -21.54 29.01 -19.98
N LEU A 154 -22.04 29.06 -18.74
CA LEU A 154 -23.22 28.30 -18.31
C LEU A 154 -24.48 28.80 -19.00
N GLU A 155 -24.66 30.12 -19.14
CA GLU A 155 -25.78 30.72 -19.93
C GLU A 155 -25.69 30.29 -21.40
N LEU A 156 -24.51 30.40 -22.01
CA LEU A 156 -24.32 29.95 -23.39
C LEU A 156 -24.64 28.44 -23.56
N MET A 157 -24.33 27.60 -22.59
CA MET A 157 -24.72 26.19 -22.62
C MET A 157 -26.23 26.00 -22.54
N ARG A 158 -26.93 26.78 -21.70
CA ARG A 158 -28.41 26.78 -21.60
C ARG A 158 -29.07 27.21 -22.91
N ASP A 159 -28.61 28.31 -23.46
CA ASP A 159 -29.17 28.89 -24.71
C ASP A 159 -29.00 27.97 -25.93
N ASN A 160 -27.95 27.15 -25.94
CA ASN A 160 -27.70 26.20 -27.02
C ASN A 160 -28.32 24.82 -26.79
N CYS A 161 -29.00 24.58 -25.66
CA CYS A 161 -29.71 23.34 -25.38
C CYS A 161 -31.01 23.25 -26.21
N THR A 162 -31.09 22.27 -27.10
CA THR A 162 -32.28 21.98 -27.88
C THR A 162 -33.25 21.05 -27.15
N GLU A 163 -32.75 20.22 -26.26
CA GLU A 163 -33.50 19.21 -25.51
C GLU A 163 -33.80 19.67 -24.09
N LEU A 164 -35.07 19.66 -23.70
CA LEU A 164 -35.51 20.05 -22.36
C LEU A 164 -34.85 19.19 -21.24
N ARG A 165 -34.58 17.91 -21.52
CA ARG A 165 -33.89 17.00 -20.62
C ARG A 165 -32.47 17.47 -20.34
N ASP A 166 -31.72 17.87 -21.34
CA ASP A 166 -30.34 18.28 -21.24
C ASP A 166 -30.22 19.62 -20.51
N LEU A 167 -31.16 20.55 -20.77
CA LEU A 167 -31.28 21.80 -20.02
C LEU A 167 -31.53 21.53 -18.53
N ALA A 168 -32.43 20.61 -18.17
CA ALA A 168 -32.72 20.25 -16.81
C ALA A 168 -31.50 19.61 -16.11
N ILE A 169 -30.68 18.83 -16.82
CA ILE A 169 -29.45 18.25 -16.31
C ILE A 169 -28.43 19.35 -16.01
N ILE A 170 -28.21 20.30 -16.90
CA ILE A 170 -27.30 21.43 -16.71
C ILE A 170 -27.71 22.23 -15.49
N ASP A 171 -28.97 22.59 -15.34
CA ASP A 171 -29.48 23.36 -14.21
C ASP A 171 -29.37 22.60 -12.91
N MET A 172 -29.66 21.31 -12.90
CA MET A 172 -29.53 20.46 -11.73
C MET A 172 -28.07 20.33 -11.28
N LEU A 173 -27.15 20.11 -12.20
CA LEU A 173 -25.72 20.00 -11.90
C LEU A 173 -25.13 21.33 -11.43
N ALA A 174 -25.49 22.44 -12.09
CA ALA A 174 -25.01 23.78 -11.72
C ALA A 174 -25.53 24.22 -10.35
N SER A 175 -26.81 23.93 -10.03
CA SER A 175 -27.43 24.36 -8.75
C SER A 175 -27.03 23.48 -7.57
N THR A 176 -26.85 22.18 -7.78
CA THR A 176 -26.59 21.22 -6.67
C THR A 176 -25.12 20.86 -6.48
N GLY A 177 -24.28 21.03 -7.50
CA GLY A 177 -22.87 20.60 -7.48
C GLY A 177 -22.67 19.10 -7.31
N MET A 178 -23.72 18.29 -7.54
CA MET A 178 -23.61 16.84 -7.39
C MET A 178 -22.78 16.22 -8.52
N ARG A 179 -22.16 15.08 -8.21
CA ARG A 179 -21.40 14.32 -9.20
C ARG A 179 -22.32 13.37 -9.96
N VAL A 180 -22.06 13.25 -11.25
CA VAL A 180 -22.70 12.28 -12.13
C VAL A 180 -22.20 10.86 -11.83
#